data_d63a71f72af95349f61c6d838d329c37
#
_entry.id   d63a71f72af95349f61c6d838d329c37
#
_cell.length_a   1.000
_cell.length_b   1.000
_cell.length_c   1.000
_cell.angle_alpha   90.00
_cell.angle_beta   90.00
_cell.angle_gamma   90.00
#
_symmetry.space_group_name_H-M   'P 1'
#
loop_
_entity.id
_entity.type
_entity.pdbx_description
1 polymer ?
#
loop_
_entity_poly.entity_id
_entity_poly.type
_entity_poly.pdbx_seq_one_letter_code
_entity_poly.pdbx_strand_id
1 'polypeptide(L)'
;VTTYGNSSTWQVTDFNDGTFTLPGLRMQILVGDTIYFNAAYSTGTELWAYDTSNQSYWQIEVQTGEILTGPGEYLSVLVGDTLYFSADNQSTGTELWAHDTSNHSTWLVSDIMSGAGDSKPGWRMNTLVGDTIYFSADNQSTGTELWAHDTSNHSTWRVDDINSGSGHSNPGNLMELLVGDTLYFSADDGSTGRELWAHNTSNNSDPWQVADINSGGGHSDPGKHLSIVIDDVLYFSADDGSTGGELYAYNTSNGSDPWL
;
A
#
# COMPACT_ATOMS: atom_id res chain seq x y z
N VAL A 1 -6.63 34.17 8.18
CA VAL A 1 -7.66 33.28 8.76
C VAL A 1 -9.00 33.99 8.66
N THR A 2 -9.93 33.42 7.89
CA THR A 2 -11.28 33.98 7.77
C THR A 2 -12.18 33.23 8.77
N THR A 3 -12.63 33.89 9.80
CA THR A 3 -13.60 33.33 10.76
C THR A 3 -15.01 33.45 10.21
N TYR A 4 -15.74 32.36 10.11
CA TYR A 4 -17.14 32.31 9.72
C TYR A 4 -18.04 32.34 10.97
N GLY A 5 -18.43 33.53 11.41
CA GLY A 5 -19.41 33.74 12.46
C GLY A 5 -19.01 33.13 13.83
N ASN A 6 -20.00 32.74 14.64
CA ASN A 6 -19.84 32.09 15.96
C ASN A 6 -19.55 30.59 15.86
N SER A 7 -19.02 30.05 14.74
CA SER A 7 -18.71 28.66 14.60
C SER A 7 -17.32 28.35 15.16
N SER A 8 -17.15 27.16 15.75
CA SER A 8 -15.85 26.63 16.20
C SER A 8 -14.98 26.11 15.05
N THR A 9 -15.41 26.33 13.80
CA THR A 9 -14.71 25.92 12.59
C THR A 9 -14.16 27.13 11.84
N TRP A 10 -12.93 27.02 11.33
CA TRP A 10 -12.27 28.05 10.52
C TRP A 10 -11.44 27.41 9.40
N GLN A 11 -11.23 28.16 8.33
CA GLN A 11 -10.33 27.76 7.25
C GLN A 11 -8.88 28.03 7.70
N VAL A 12 -8.01 27.01 7.65
CA VAL A 12 -6.59 27.09 8.07
C VAL A 12 -5.66 27.50 6.95
N THR A 13 -5.98 27.10 5.70
CA THR A 13 -5.21 27.45 4.49
C THR A 13 -6.15 27.81 3.36
N ASP A 14 -5.68 28.64 2.44
CA ASP A 14 -6.33 28.95 1.18
C ASP A 14 -5.34 28.66 0.06
N PHE A 15 -5.46 27.47 -0.54
CA PHE A 15 -4.68 27.10 -1.73
C PHE A 15 -5.30 27.68 -3.01
N ASN A 16 -6.17 28.71 -2.89
CA ASN A 16 -7.09 29.13 -3.93
C ASN A 16 -6.39 29.87 -5.09
N ASP A 17 -5.97 29.07 -6.07
CA ASP A 17 -5.70 29.55 -7.45
C ASP A 17 -6.94 29.39 -8.36
N GLY A 18 -8.10 29.05 -7.78
CA GLY A 18 -9.35 28.79 -8.48
C GLY A 18 -9.55 27.30 -8.86
N THR A 19 -8.69 26.39 -8.39
CA THR A 19 -8.82 24.94 -8.60
C THR A 19 -9.45 24.26 -7.37
N PHE A 20 -9.92 23.02 -7.57
CA PHE A 20 -10.52 22.21 -6.53
C PHE A 20 -9.42 21.42 -5.81
N THR A 21 -9.11 21.74 -4.56
CA THR A 21 -7.85 21.30 -3.91
C THR A 21 -7.90 19.95 -3.19
N LEU A 22 -9.07 19.48 -2.71
CA LEU A 22 -9.26 18.17 -2.03
C LEU A 22 -8.11 17.76 -1.09
N PRO A 23 -7.78 18.56 -0.05
CA PRO A 23 -6.68 18.23 0.83
C PRO A 23 -6.96 16.91 1.60
N GLY A 24 -5.96 16.02 1.64
CA GLY A 24 -6.04 14.76 2.38
C GLY A 24 -6.86 13.65 1.71
N LEU A 25 -7.22 13.79 0.42
CA LEU A 25 -8.05 12.78 -0.28
C LEU A 25 -7.39 11.40 -0.34
N ARG A 26 -6.06 11.36 -0.50
CA ARG A 26 -5.28 10.12 -0.68
C ARG A 26 -4.32 9.87 0.48
N MET A 27 -3.77 10.93 1.05
CA MET A 27 -2.79 10.85 2.12
C MET A 27 -3.09 11.90 3.19
N GLN A 28 -3.12 11.45 4.47
CA GLN A 28 -3.20 12.32 5.65
C GLN A 28 -2.51 11.63 6.83
N ILE A 29 -1.41 12.16 7.30
CA ILE A 29 -0.61 11.59 8.38
C ILE A 29 -0.23 12.71 9.36
N LEU A 30 -0.42 12.47 10.66
CA LEU A 30 0.00 13.39 11.72
C LEU A 30 1.33 12.91 12.32
N VAL A 31 2.32 13.81 12.34
CA VAL A 31 3.62 13.59 13.00
C VAL A 31 3.88 14.75 13.94
N GLY A 32 3.85 14.50 15.25
CA GLY A 32 3.90 15.57 16.24
C GLY A 32 2.76 16.58 16.04
N ASP A 33 3.10 17.84 15.84
CA ASP A 33 2.14 18.92 15.57
C ASP A 33 1.95 19.19 14.06
N THR A 34 2.56 18.37 13.17
CA THR A 34 2.52 18.59 11.73
C THR A 34 1.64 17.57 11.02
N ILE A 35 0.69 18.06 10.22
CA ILE A 35 -0.15 17.25 9.35
C ILE A 35 0.49 17.23 7.95
N TYR A 36 0.82 16.03 7.46
CA TYR A 36 1.26 15.78 6.09
C TYR A 36 0.07 15.29 5.27
N PHE A 37 -0.17 15.89 4.11
CA PHE A 37 -1.34 15.58 3.29
C PHE A 37 -1.09 15.89 1.81
N ASN A 38 -1.84 15.22 0.95
CA ASN A 38 -1.87 15.56 -0.47
C ASN A 38 -2.92 16.64 -0.73
N ALA A 39 -2.63 17.58 -1.64
CA ALA A 39 -3.59 18.55 -2.12
C ALA A 39 -3.35 18.89 -3.59
N ALA A 40 -4.42 19.08 -4.35
CA ALA A 40 -4.33 19.50 -5.73
C ALA A 40 -3.94 20.98 -5.82
N TYR A 41 -3.01 21.29 -6.71
CA TYR A 41 -2.58 22.63 -7.06
C TYR A 41 -2.50 22.76 -8.59
N SER A 42 -2.10 23.91 -9.12
CA SER A 42 -2.11 24.17 -10.58
C SER A 42 -1.28 23.16 -11.40
N THR A 43 -0.30 22.53 -10.79
CA THR A 43 0.64 21.58 -11.42
C THR A 43 0.29 20.11 -11.20
N GLY A 44 -0.71 19.82 -10.35
CA GLY A 44 -1.14 18.46 -10.03
C GLY A 44 -1.51 18.29 -8.56
N THR A 45 -1.51 17.05 -8.08
CA THR A 45 -1.69 16.74 -6.65
C THR A 45 -0.30 16.58 -6.03
N GLU A 46 -0.01 17.38 -5.02
CA GLU A 46 1.31 17.52 -4.43
C GLU A 46 1.29 17.21 -2.94
N LEU A 47 2.45 16.97 -2.32
CA LEU A 47 2.61 16.74 -0.89
C LEU A 47 2.80 18.07 -0.15
N TRP A 48 1.99 18.28 0.87
CA TRP A 48 1.99 19.46 1.72
C TRP A 48 2.14 19.11 3.18
N ALA A 49 2.65 20.04 3.96
CA ALA A 49 2.70 19.98 5.41
C ALA A 49 2.04 21.21 6.04
N TYR A 50 1.35 21.01 7.16
CA TYR A 50 0.75 22.08 7.98
C TYR A 50 1.14 21.87 9.44
N ASP A 51 1.88 22.83 10.01
CA ASP A 51 2.23 22.86 11.44
C ASP A 51 1.11 23.54 12.22
N THR A 52 0.44 22.77 13.09
CA THR A 52 -0.68 23.26 13.89
C THR A 52 -0.25 24.19 15.02
N SER A 53 1.02 24.11 15.46
CA SER A 53 1.55 24.88 16.58
C SER A 53 1.79 26.36 16.23
N ASN A 54 2.24 26.64 15.00
CA ASN A 54 2.54 27.98 14.52
C ASN A 54 1.69 28.42 13.32
N GLN A 55 0.80 27.53 12.82
CA GLN A 55 -0.12 27.76 11.70
C GLN A 55 0.61 28.05 10.37
N SER A 56 1.80 27.53 10.18
CA SER A 56 2.53 27.60 8.92
C SER A 56 2.24 26.37 8.05
N TYR A 57 2.32 26.55 6.73
CA TYR A 57 2.23 25.45 5.78
C TYR A 57 3.27 25.61 4.69
N TRP A 58 3.71 24.50 4.11
CA TRP A 58 4.69 24.47 3.02
C TRP A 58 4.48 23.24 2.14
N GLN A 59 4.92 23.35 0.93
CA GLN A 59 4.99 22.24 -0.02
C GLN A 59 6.25 21.42 0.26
N ILE A 60 6.14 20.11 0.16
CA ILE A 60 7.28 19.19 0.24
C ILE A 60 7.85 19.03 -1.17
N GLU A 61 9.10 19.42 -1.33
CA GLU A 61 9.85 19.35 -2.59
C GLU A 61 10.98 18.33 -2.49
N VAL A 62 11.40 17.78 -3.62
CA VAL A 62 12.63 17.01 -3.71
C VAL A 62 13.81 17.99 -3.79
N GLN A 63 14.98 17.64 -3.22
CA GLN A 63 16.15 18.51 -3.20
C GLN A 63 16.64 18.93 -4.61
N THR A 64 16.28 18.18 -5.64
CA THR A 64 16.57 18.48 -7.06
C THR A 64 15.65 19.55 -7.65
N GLY A 65 14.64 20.01 -6.93
CA GLY A 65 13.60 20.93 -7.42
C GLY A 65 12.53 20.25 -8.29
N GLU A 66 12.52 18.92 -8.30
CA GLU A 66 11.44 18.14 -8.94
C GLU A 66 10.18 18.18 -8.08
N ILE A 67 9.02 18.24 -8.73
CA ILE A 67 7.72 18.21 -8.07
C ILE A 67 7.22 16.78 -8.08
N LEU A 68 6.85 16.26 -6.90
CA LEU A 68 6.19 14.97 -6.76
C LEU A 68 4.69 15.12 -6.98
N THR A 69 4.14 14.31 -7.86
CA THR A 69 2.70 14.27 -8.14
C THR A 69 2.07 12.96 -7.67
N GLY A 70 0.79 13.01 -7.28
CA GLY A 70 0.05 11.86 -6.78
C GLY A 70 0.60 11.22 -5.48
N PRO A 71 1.16 12.00 -4.51
CA PRO A 71 1.74 11.41 -3.32
C PRO A 71 0.70 10.67 -2.50
N GLY A 72 1.04 9.44 -2.09
CA GLY A 72 0.18 8.58 -1.28
C GLY A 72 -1.04 8.04 -2.01
N GLU A 73 -1.07 8.06 -3.34
CA GLU A 73 -2.22 7.52 -4.11
C GLU A 73 -2.43 6.03 -3.84
N TYR A 74 -1.36 5.29 -3.66
CA TYR A 74 -1.38 3.84 -3.46
C TYR A 74 -0.80 3.41 -2.11
N LEU A 75 0.30 4.02 -1.67
CA LEU A 75 0.99 3.72 -0.42
C LEU A 75 1.26 4.99 0.36
N SER A 76 0.96 4.97 1.66
CA SER A 76 1.41 5.98 2.63
C SER A 76 1.55 5.35 4.01
N VAL A 77 2.78 5.24 4.52
CA VAL A 77 3.13 4.59 5.78
C VAL A 77 4.15 5.44 6.54
N LEU A 78 3.95 5.63 7.84
CA LEU A 78 4.92 6.27 8.73
C LEU A 78 5.71 5.21 9.48
N VAL A 79 7.03 5.27 9.40
CA VAL A 79 7.95 4.43 10.21
C VAL A 79 8.96 5.35 10.90
N GLY A 80 8.89 5.42 12.23
CA GLY A 80 9.66 6.40 12.99
C GLY A 80 9.33 7.83 12.54
N ASP A 81 10.34 8.58 12.10
CA ASP A 81 10.19 9.95 11.59
C ASP A 81 10.15 9.99 10.05
N THR A 82 10.05 8.85 9.38
CA THR A 82 10.07 8.77 7.91
C THR A 82 8.71 8.38 7.35
N LEU A 83 8.18 9.20 6.46
CA LEU A 83 7.01 8.91 5.62
C LEU A 83 7.47 8.17 4.37
N TYR A 84 6.94 6.97 4.13
CA TYR A 84 7.09 6.23 2.88
C TYR A 84 5.79 6.35 2.09
N PHE A 85 5.88 6.66 0.81
CA PHE A 85 4.69 6.88 -0.02
C PHE A 85 4.97 6.62 -1.51
N SER A 86 3.89 6.33 -2.26
CA SER A 86 3.95 6.30 -3.72
C SER A 86 3.90 7.71 -4.28
N ALA A 87 4.73 8.06 -5.27
CA ALA A 87 4.67 9.34 -5.99
C ALA A 87 5.37 9.26 -7.34
N ASP A 88 5.02 10.16 -8.26
CA ASP A 88 5.62 10.32 -9.58
C ASP A 88 6.38 11.65 -9.65
N ASN A 89 7.66 11.62 -10.06
CA ASN A 89 8.48 12.81 -10.34
C ASN A 89 8.52 13.18 -11.82
N GLN A 90 7.67 12.57 -12.66
CA GLN A 90 7.57 12.76 -14.11
C GLN A 90 8.78 12.25 -14.93
N SER A 91 9.78 11.67 -14.27
CA SER A 91 10.95 11.08 -14.94
C SER A 91 11.09 9.59 -14.73
N THR A 92 10.72 9.09 -13.52
CA THR A 92 10.77 7.67 -13.14
C THR A 92 9.40 7.02 -13.07
N GLY A 93 8.32 7.74 -13.33
CA GLY A 93 6.95 7.27 -13.09
C GLY A 93 6.61 7.18 -11.61
N THR A 94 5.52 6.48 -11.30
CA THR A 94 5.04 6.31 -9.93
C THR A 94 5.83 5.23 -9.21
N GLU A 95 6.71 5.65 -8.29
CA GLU A 95 7.66 4.82 -7.57
C GLU A 95 7.57 4.98 -6.04
N LEU A 96 8.41 4.25 -5.27
CA LEU A 96 8.48 4.35 -3.81
C LEU A 96 9.39 5.50 -3.41
N TRP A 97 8.83 6.45 -2.67
CA TRP A 97 9.49 7.64 -2.14
C TRP A 97 9.47 7.68 -0.62
N ALA A 98 10.37 8.47 -0.05
CA ALA A 98 10.40 8.74 1.39
C ALA A 98 10.64 10.21 1.69
N HIS A 99 10.10 10.68 2.82
CA HIS A 99 10.31 12.01 3.39
C HIS A 99 10.63 11.87 4.88
N ASP A 100 11.82 12.31 5.28
CA ASP A 100 12.22 12.41 6.69
C ASP A 100 11.67 13.70 7.28
N THR A 101 10.74 13.56 8.23
CA THR A 101 10.05 14.69 8.86
C THR A 101 10.95 15.47 9.84
N SER A 102 12.08 14.87 10.28
CA SER A 102 12.99 15.48 11.22
C SER A 102 14.00 16.45 10.58
N ASN A 103 14.41 16.16 9.33
CA ASN A 103 15.39 16.97 8.59
C ASN A 103 14.86 17.51 7.27
N HIS A 104 13.58 17.19 6.93
CA HIS A 104 12.88 17.62 5.71
C HIS A 104 13.52 17.19 4.40
N SER A 105 14.26 16.08 4.40
CA SER A 105 14.79 15.50 3.16
C SER A 105 13.76 14.57 2.49
N THR A 106 13.72 14.64 1.15
CA THR A 106 12.84 13.78 0.34
C THR A 106 13.68 13.07 -0.72
N TRP A 107 13.51 11.76 -0.88
CA TRP A 107 14.31 10.96 -1.83
C TRP A 107 13.51 9.81 -2.44
N LEU A 108 13.94 9.38 -3.61
CA LEU A 108 13.49 8.14 -4.24
C LEU A 108 14.07 6.95 -3.46
N VAL A 109 13.21 6.09 -2.93
CA VAL A 109 13.64 4.87 -2.22
C VAL A 109 14.05 3.79 -3.21
N SER A 110 13.24 3.58 -4.23
CA SER A 110 13.50 2.57 -5.26
C SER A 110 12.79 2.93 -6.56
N ASP A 111 13.53 2.87 -7.68
CA ASP A 111 13.02 2.88 -9.06
C ASP A 111 12.75 1.41 -9.45
N ILE A 112 11.58 0.89 -9.05
CA ILE A 112 11.21 -0.52 -9.21
C ILE A 112 10.95 -0.84 -10.67
N MET A 113 10.22 0.05 -11.37
CA MET A 113 10.00 -0.04 -12.81
C MET A 113 10.91 0.95 -13.52
N SER A 114 12.14 0.52 -13.82
CA SER A 114 13.18 1.37 -14.40
C SER A 114 12.72 2.24 -15.58
N GLY A 115 13.01 3.53 -15.51
CA GLY A 115 12.65 4.54 -16.51
C GLY A 115 11.34 5.24 -16.18
N ALA A 116 10.55 5.63 -17.18
CA ALA A 116 9.32 6.41 -16.98
C ALA A 116 8.07 5.53 -16.74
N GLY A 117 8.26 4.27 -16.38
CA GLY A 117 7.15 3.35 -16.07
C GLY A 117 6.65 3.51 -14.63
N ASP A 118 5.42 3.08 -14.38
CA ASP A 118 4.78 3.15 -13.07
C ASP A 118 4.82 1.80 -12.36
N SER A 119 5.57 1.65 -11.29
CA SER A 119 5.52 0.44 -10.45
C SER A 119 4.28 0.39 -9.55
N LYS A 120 3.69 1.55 -9.24
CA LYS A 120 2.48 1.71 -8.40
C LYS A 120 2.57 0.96 -7.07
N PRO A 121 3.60 1.24 -6.25
CA PRO A 121 3.81 0.52 -5.01
C PRO A 121 2.63 0.71 -4.06
N GLY A 122 2.07 -0.42 -3.59
CA GLY A 122 0.93 -0.42 -2.69
C GLY A 122 -0.46 -0.39 -3.35
N TRP A 123 -0.55 -0.45 -4.68
CA TRP A 123 -1.85 -0.35 -5.37
C TRP A 123 -2.86 -1.43 -4.95
N ARG A 124 -2.39 -2.62 -4.60
CA ARG A 124 -3.25 -3.73 -4.18
C ARG A 124 -3.08 -4.09 -2.72
N MET A 125 -1.88 -3.94 -2.21
CA MET A 125 -1.46 -4.35 -0.87
C MET A 125 -0.41 -3.42 -0.31
N ASN A 126 -0.54 -3.02 0.97
CA ASN A 126 0.52 -2.38 1.73
C ASN A 126 0.36 -2.64 3.23
N THR A 127 1.28 -3.37 3.83
CA THR A 127 1.27 -3.73 5.25
C THR A 127 2.65 -3.51 5.86
N LEU A 128 2.70 -2.82 7.00
CA LEU A 128 3.91 -2.69 7.80
C LEU A 128 4.00 -3.83 8.83
N VAL A 129 5.11 -4.55 8.82
CA VAL A 129 5.43 -5.61 9.80
C VAL A 129 6.80 -5.34 10.38
N GLY A 130 6.87 -4.95 11.65
CA GLY A 130 8.12 -4.49 12.24
C GLY A 130 8.68 -3.28 11.48
N ASP A 131 9.91 -3.41 10.96
CA ASP A 131 10.58 -2.40 10.16
C ASP A 131 10.44 -2.65 8.64
N THR A 132 9.63 -3.60 8.22
CA THR A 132 9.47 -3.97 6.81
C THR A 132 8.08 -3.61 6.28
N ILE A 133 8.04 -2.85 5.19
CA ILE A 133 6.83 -2.55 4.44
C ILE A 133 6.70 -3.61 3.33
N TYR A 134 5.64 -4.42 3.37
CA TYR A 134 5.24 -5.34 2.31
C TYR A 134 4.21 -4.67 1.42
N PHE A 135 4.38 -4.75 0.11
CA PHE A 135 3.50 -4.07 -0.83
C PHE A 135 3.46 -4.76 -2.21
N SER A 136 2.41 -4.50 -2.96
CA SER A 136 2.35 -4.90 -4.37
C SER A 136 3.07 -3.88 -5.24
N ALA A 137 3.88 -4.31 -6.22
CA ALA A 137 4.48 -3.44 -7.22
C ALA A 137 4.76 -4.18 -8.54
N ASP A 138 4.80 -3.45 -9.64
CA ASP A 138 5.10 -3.94 -10.99
C ASP A 138 6.50 -3.48 -11.41
N ASN A 139 7.32 -4.37 -11.92
CA ASN A 139 8.62 -4.02 -12.49
C ASN A 139 8.68 -4.20 -14.02
N GLN A 140 7.53 -4.36 -14.67
CA GLN A 140 7.35 -4.61 -16.10
C GLN A 140 7.79 -6.00 -16.56
N SER A 141 8.83 -6.59 -15.99
CA SER A 141 9.37 -7.88 -16.44
C SER A 141 8.67 -9.08 -15.81
N THR A 142 8.18 -8.93 -14.58
CA THR A 142 7.53 -10.00 -13.81
C THR A 142 6.08 -9.66 -13.42
N GLY A 143 5.54 -8.56 -13.93
CA GLY A 143 4.20 -8.11 -13.56
C GLY A 143 4.11 -7.58 -12.13
N THR A 144 2.87 -7.48 -11.64
CA THR A 144 2.59 -7.01 -10.27
C THR A 144 2.74 -8.16 -9.28
N GLU A 145 3.78 -8.11 -8.47
CA GLU A 145 4.16 -9.14 -7.51
C GLU A 145 4.28 -8.60 -6.07
N LEU A 146 4.56 -9.47 -5.11
CA LEU A 146 4.83 -9.10 -3.72
C LEU A 146 6.26 -8.56 -3.59
N TRP A 147 6.37 -7.35 -3.08
CA TRP A 147 7.63 -6.65 -2.79
C TRP A 147 7.74 -6.31 -1.31
N ALA A 148 8.96 -6.05 -0.89
CA ALA A 148 9.25 -5.59 0.47
C ALA A 148 10.31 -4.50 0.48
N HIS A 149 10.21 -3.59 1.45
CA HIS A 149 11.21 -2.58 1.78
C HIS A 149 11.52 -2.64 3.28
N ASP A 150 12.75 -2.98 3.63
CA ASP A 150 13.25 -2.94 5.01
C ASP A 150 13.78 -1.52 5.30
N THR A 151 13.07 -0.83 6.18
CA THR A 151 13.38 0.57 6.54
C THR A 151 14.62 0.70 7.41
N SER A 152 15.07 -0.39 8.07
CA SER A 152 16.23 -0.40 8.94
C SER A 152 17.56 -0.45 8.18
N ASN A 153 17.58 -1.11 7.03
CA ASN A 153 18.77 -1.26 6.18
C ASN A 153 18.61 -0.65 4.78
N HIS A 154 17.43 -0.08 4.48
CA HIS A 154 17.08 0.59 3.21
C HIS A 154 17.13 -0.33 1.97
N SER A 155 16.91 -1.63 2.14
CA SER A 155 16.83 -2.56 1.02
C SER A 155 15.41 -2.72 0.51
N THR A 156 15.26 -2.77 -0.82
CA THR A 156 13.99 -3.07 -1.51
C THR A 156 14.20 -4.29 -2.38
N TRP A 157 13.28 -5.27 -2.30
CA TRP A 157 13.37 -6.51 -3.09
C TRP A 157 11.98 -7.03 -3.43
N ARG A 158 11.90 -7.81 -4.52
CA ARG A 158 10.74 -8.64 -4.80
C ARG A 158 10.81 -9.86 -3.89
N VAL A 159 9.74 -10.12 -3.15
CA VAL A 159 9.65 -11.29 -2.25
C VAL A 159 9.59 -12.56 -3.07
N ASP A 160 8.73 -12.60 -4.09
CA ASP A 160 8.63 -13.74 -5.01
C ASP A 160 8.02 -13.34 -6.35
N ASP A 161 8.15 -14.21 -7.36
CA ASP A 161 7.50 -14.19 -8.68
C ASP A 161 6.37 -15.22 -8.68
N ILE A 162 5.31 -14.90 -7.92
CA ILE A 162 4.17 -15.81 -7.69
C ILE A 162 3.54 -16.22 -9.02
N ASN A 163 3.31 -15.24 -9.91
CA ASN A 163 2.81 -15.50 -11.27
C ASN A 163 3.96 -15.44 -12.27
N SER A 164 4.67 -16.55 -12.40
CA SER A 164 5.95 -16.63 -13.12
C SER A 164 5.97 -15.95 -14.50
N GLY A 165 7.00 -15.15 -14.74
CA GLY A 165 7.22 -14.40 -15.97
C GLY A 165 6.55 -13.03 -15.94
N SER A 166 5.88 -12.61 -17.01
CA SER A 166 5.21 -11.28 -17.08
C SER A 166 3.78 -11.31 -16.56
N GLY A 167 3.36 -12.38 -15.88
CA GLY A 167 2.05 -12.46 -15.26
C GLY A 167 1.90 -11.51 -14.06
N HIS A 168 0.68 -11.30 -13.61
CA HIS A 168 0.40 -10.47 -12.43
C HIS A 168 -0.25 -11.33 -11.36
N SER A 169 0.42 -11.56 -10.23
CA SER A 169 -0.22 -12.24 -9.09
C SER A 169 -1.21 -11.34 -8.35
N ASN A 170 -1.05 -10.01 -8.46
CA ASN A 170 -1.90 -9.02 -7.81
C ASN A 170 -2.13 -9.31 -6.31
N PRO A 171 -1.07 -9.44 -5.50
CA PRO A 171 -1.19 -9.84 -4.11
C PRO A 171 -2.00 -8.83 -3.31
N GLY A 172 -2.90 -9.32 -2.46
CA GLY A 172 -3.74 -8.49 -1.60
C GLY A 172 -4.92 -7.80 -2.29
N ASN A 173 -5.18 -8.09 -3.58
CA ASN A 173 -6.24 -7.40 -4.34
C ASN A 173 -7.64 -7.50 -3.70
N LEU A 174 -7.94 -8.59 -3.00
CA LEU A 174 -9.23 -8.82 -2.33
C LEU A 174 -9.09 -9.03 -0.83
N MET A 175 -7.95 -9.53 -0.38
CA MET A 175 -7.69 -9.88 1.01
C MET A 175 -6.24 -9.61 1.37
N GLU A 176 -6.03 -8.98 2.53
CA GLU A 176 -4.74 -8.74 3.16
C GLU A 176 -4.94 -8.72 4.69
N LEU A 177 -4.35 -9.67 5.39
CA LEU A 177 -4.44 -9.81 6.85
C LEU A 177 -3.11 -10.31 7.44
N LEU A 178 -2.69 -9.72 8.55
CA LEU A 178 -1.54 -10.18 9.32
C LEU A 178 -2.03 -10.96 10.56
N VAL A 179 -1.52 -12.19 10.72
CA VAL A 179 -1.77 -13.02 11.91
C VAL A 179 -0.42 -13.49 12.45
N GLY A 180 -0.04 -13.02 13.63
CA GLY A 180 1.31 -13.23 14.14
C GLY A 180 2.36 -12.69 13.16
N ASP A 181 3.28 -13.54 12.71
CA ASP A 181 4.31 -13.20 11.73
C ASP A 181 3.94 -13.63 10.29
N THR A 182 2.68 -13.96 10.03
CA THR A 182 2.26 -14.45 8.72
C THR A 182 1.26 -13.49 8.06
N LEU A 183 1.61 -13.01 6.87
CA LEU A 183 0.69 -12.29 5.98
C LEU A 183 -0.14 -13.31 5.20
N TYR A 184 -1.46 -13.19 5.25
CA TYR A 184 -2.42 -13.94 4.44
C TYR A 184 -3.03 -12.98 3.43
N PHE A 185 -3.04 -13.37 2.17
CA PHE A 185 -3.49 -12.51 1.08
C PHE A 185 -4.07 -13.30 -0.10
N SER A 186 -4.85 -12.64 -0.91
CA SER A 186 -5.29 -13.21 -2.19
C SER A 186 -4.19 -13.02 -3.24
N ALA A 187 -3.87 -14.05 -4.04
CA ALA A 187 -2.96 -13.94 -5.18
C ALA A 187 -3.29 -14.98 -6.25
N ASP A 188 -2.84 -14.73 -7.49
CA ASP A 188 -3.03 -15.57 -8.67
C ASP A 188 -1.67 -16.02 -9.20
N ASP A 189 -1.42 -17.32 -9.29
CA ASP A 189 -0.17 -17.89 -9.82
C ASP A 189 -0.19 -18.13 -11.34
N GLY A 190 -1.30 -17.76 -11.99
CA GLY A 190 -1.51 -17.99 -13.42
C GLY A 190 -1.88 -19.43 -13.80
N SER A 191 -2.01 -20.34 -12.81
CA SER A 191 -2.34 -21.76 -13.03
C SER A 191 -3.55 -22.24 -12.24
N THR A 192 -3.64 -21.88 -10.95
CA THR A 192 -4.73 -22.26 -10.05
C THR A 192 -5.77 -21.14 -9.88
N GLY A 193 -5.54 -19.99 -10.50
CA GLY A 193 -6.38 -18.83 -10.34
C GLY A 193 -6.08 -18.04 -9.06
N ARG A 194 -6.99 -17.12 -8.69
CA ARG A 194 -6.82 -16.33 -7.47
C ARG A 194 -7.28 -17.13 -6.26
N GLU A 195 -6.32 -17.47 -5.42
CA GLU A 195 -6.51 -18.32 -4.25
C GLU A 195 -5.96 -17.67 -2.97
N LEU A 196 -6.09 -18.35 -1.83
CA LEU A 196 -5.52 -17.93 -0.55
C LEU A 196 -4.03 -18.28 -0.49
N TRP A 197 -3.21 -17.26 -0.29
CA TRP A 197 -1.76 -17.35 -0.14
C TRP A 197 -1.30 -16.85 1.22
N ALA A 198 -0.09 -17.25 1.61
CA ALA A 198 0.54 -16.79 2.84
C ALA A 198 2.04 -16.56 2.64
N HIS A 199 2.61 -15.65 3.45
CA HIS A 199 4.03 -15.36 3.53
C HIS A 199 4.43 -15.18 4.99
N ASN A 200 5.46 -15.93 5.44
CA ASN A 200 5.99 -15.78 6.78
C ASN A 200 7.08 -14.69 6.80
N THR A 201 6.78 -13.58 7.46
CA THR A 201 7.64 -12.38 7.51
C THR A 201 8.85 -12.54 8.42
N SER A 202 8.85 -13.51 9.36
CA SER A 202 9.94 -13.68 10.32
C SER A 202 11.14 -14.45 9.77
N ASN A 203 10.95 -15.29 8.76
CA ASN A 203 12.01 -16.12 8.18
C ASN A 203 12.28 -15.85 6.69
N ASN A 204 11.52 -14.91 6.10
CA ASN A 204 11.66 -14.51 4.69
C ASN A 204 11.57 -15.67 3.69
N SER A 205 10.80 -16.72 4.03
CA SER A 205 10.54 -17.85 3.13
C SER A 205 9.66 -17.41 1.96
N ASP A 206 9.76 -18.10 0.83
CA ASP A 206 8.88 -17.85 -0.30
C ASP A 206 7.41 -17.96 0.12
N PRO A 207 6.51 -17.13 -0.44
CA PRO A 207 5.08 -17.28 -0.28
C PRO A 207 4.59 -18.64 -0.74
N TRP A 208 3.54 -19.17 -0.10
CA TRP A 208 2.94 -20.43 -0.48
C TRP A 208 1.42 -20.30 -0.62
N GLN A 209 0.86 -21.09 -1.52
CA GLN A 209 -0.58 -21.25 -1.62
C GLN A 209 -1.09 -22.03 -0.42
N VAL A 210 -2.02 -21.46 0.34
CA VAL A 210 -2.63 -22.12 1.50
C VAL A 210 -3.60 -23.19 1.06
N ALA A 211 -4.41 -22.87 0.05
CA ALA A 211 -5.37 -23.82 -0.52
C ALA A 211 -5.75 -23.42 -1.95
N ASP A 212 -6.03 -24.42 -2.80
CA ASP A 212 -6.70 -24.33 -4.10
C ASP A 212 -8.19 -24.61 -3.87
N ILE A 213 -8.93 -23.56 -3.44
CA ILE A 213 -10.35 -23.68 -3.03
C ILE A 213 -11.23 -23.90 -4.25
N ASN A 214 -10.96 -23.18 -5.35
CA ASN A 214 -11.64 -23.38 -6.63
C ASN A 214 -10.75 -24.19 -7.57
N SER A 215 -10.75 -25.51 -7.39
CA SER A 215 -9.81 -26.41 -8.02
C SER A 215 -9.59 -26.22 -9.51
N GLY A 216 -8.35 -26.11 -9.91
CA GLY A 216 -7.90 -25.89 -11.29
C GLY A 216 -7.70 -24.39 -11.58
N GLY A 217 -8.05 -23.90 -12.77
CA GLY A 217 -7.81 -22.49 -13.14
C GLY A 217 -8.92 -21.52 -12.72
N GLY A 218 -9.83 -21.94 -11.81
CA GLY A 218 -10.89 -21.08 -11.28
C GLY A 218 -10.37 -20.09 -10.25
N HIS A 219 -11.13 -19.02 -10.00
CA HIS A 219 -10.81 -18.07 -8.93
C HIS A 219 -11.75 -18.31 -7.75
N SER A 220 -11.21 -18.58 -6.55
CA SER A 220 -12.01 -18.58 -5.33
C SER A 220 -12.29 -17.20 -4.79
N ASP A 221 -11.54 -16.18 -5.24
CA ASP A 221 -11.70 -14.78 -4.83
C ASP A 221 -11.76 -14.60 -3.29
N PRO A 222 -10.76 -15.10 -2.53
CA PRO A 222 -10.82 -15.10 -1.08
C PRO A 222 -10.84 -13.69 -0.53
N GLY A 223 -11.77 -13.44 0.41
CA GLY A 223 -11.92 -12.14 1.06
C GLY A 223 -12.68 -11.07 0.27
N LYS A 224 -13.23 -11.40 -0.90
CA LYS A 224 -13.96 -10.45 -1.76
C LYS A 224 -15.08 -9.68 -1.05
N HIS A 225 -15.76 -10.30 -0.11
CA HIS A 225 -16.88 -9.70 0.61
C HIS A 225 -16.67 -9.64 2.12
N LEU A 226 -15.88 -10.54 2.67
CA LEU A 226 -15.59 -10.62 4.10
C LEU A 226 -14.20 -11.23 4.30
N SER A 227 -13.40 -10.60 5.16
CA SER A 227 -12.18 -11.16 5.71
C SER A 227 -11.97 -10.61 7.12
N ILE A 228 -11.86 -11.48 8.11
CA ILE A 228 -11.67 -11.12 9.51
C ILE A 228 -10.90 -12.21 10.25
N VAL A 229 -10.13 -11.82 11.26
CA VAL A 229 -9.46 -12.74 12.17
C VAL A 229 -10.17 -12.73 13.52
N ILE A 230 -10.46 -13.90 14.04
CA ILE A 230 -10.95 -14.07 15.42
C ILE A 230 -10.06 -15.13 16.07
N ASP A 231 -9.32 -14.74 17.09
CA ASP A 231 -8.26 -15.56 17.68
C ASP A 231 -7.25 -16.01 16.59
N ASP A 232 -7.05 -17.34 16.43
CA ASP A 232 -6.17 -17.91 15.42
C ASP A 232 -6.91 -18.39 14.17
N VAL A 233 -8.15 -17.94 13.95
CA VAL A 233 -8.96 -18.37 12.82
C VAL A 233 -9.26 -17.22 11.88
N LEU A 234 -8.88 -17.40 10.62
CA LEU A 234 -9.29 -16.57 9.50
C LEU A 234 -10.69 -16.96 9.06
N TYR A 235 -11.61 -16.01 9.01
CA TYR A 235 -12.93 -16.17 8.39
C TYR A 235 -12.97 -15.29 7.15
N PHE A 236 -13.32 -15.86 6.01
CA PHE A 236 -13.36 -15.14 4.75
C PHE A 236 -14.39 -15.71 3.77
N SER A 237 -14.85 -14.87 2.87
CA SER A 237 -15.69 -15.34 1.76
C SER A 237 -14.83 -15.96 0.67
N ALA A 238 -15.25 -17.07 0.07
CA ALA A 238 -14.61 -17.66 -1.11
C ALA A 238 -15.62 -18.46 -1.94
N ASP A 239 -15.30 -18.77 -3.19
CA ASP A 239 -16.13 -19.53 -4.12
C ASP A 239 -15.37 -20.80 -4.57
N ASP A 240 -15.96 -21.99 -4.36
CA ASP A 240 -15.36 -23.27 -4.78
C ASP A 240 -15.69 -23.65 -6.25
N GLY A 241 -16.33 -22.74 -6.96
CA GLY A 241 -16.76 -22.93 -8.35
C GLY A 241 -18.01 -23.80 -8.51
N SER A 242 -18.61 -24.29 -7.42
CA SER A 242 -19.79 -25.18 -7.46
C SER A 242 -21.00 -24.64 -6.70
N THR A 243 -20.78 -24.05 -5.52
CA THR A 243 -21.84 -23.57 -4.64
C THR A 243 -22.00 -22.05 -4.63
N GLY A 244 -21.08 -21.34 -5.27
CA GLY A 244 -20.97 -19.87 -5.23
C GLY A 244 -20.19 -19.39 -4.01
N GLY A 245 -20.33 -18.12 -3.68
CA GLY A 245 -19.58 -17.51 -2.58
C GLY A 245 -20.14 -17.92 -1.21
N GLU A 246 -19.32 -18.61 -0.42
CA GLU A 246 -19.64 -19.11 0.91
C GLU A 246 -18.68 -18.54 1.98
N LEU A 247 -18.97 -18.79 3.26
CA LEU A 247 -18.09 -18.44 4.37
C LEU A 247 -17.13 -19.60 4.67
N TYR A 248 -15.85 -19.34 4.50
CA TYR A 248 -14.77 -20.28 4.84
C TYR A 248 -14.10 -19.89 6.15
N ALA A 249 -13.51 -20.88 6.81
CA ALA A 249 -12.64 -20.67 7.96
C ALA A 249 -11.32 -21.42 7.76
N TYR A 250 -10.21 -20.81 8.19
CA TYR A 250 -8.88 -21.39 8.18
C TYR A 250 -8.19 -21.18 9.53
N ASN A 251 -7.78 -22.28 10.18
CA ASN A 251 -7.07 -22.19 11.44
C ASN A 251 -5.57 -22.03 11.20
N THR A 252 -5.03 -20.85 11.48
CA THR A 252 -3.64 -20.48 11.24
C THR A 252 -2.63 -21.22 12.14
N SER A 253 -3.09 -21.75 13.30
CA SER A 253 -2.23 -22.41 14.27
C SER A 253 -1.91 -23.87 13.91
N ASN A 254 -2.76 -24.54 13.14
CA ASN A 254 -2.57 -25.95 12.78
C ASN A 254 -2.38 -26.22 11.27
N GLY A 255 -2.54 -25.19 10.42
CA GLY A 255 -2.33 -25.29 8.98
C GLY A 255 -3.23 -26.29 8.26
N SER A 256 -4.41 -26.62 8.82
CA SER A 256 -5.39 -27.48 8.14
C SER A 256 -6.03 -26.76 6.97
N ASP A 257 -6.46 -27.51 5.93
CA ASP A 257 -7.20 -26.92 4.82
C ASP A 257 -8.39 -26.09 5.32
N PRO A 258 -8.73 -24.98 4.61
CA PRO A 258 -9.95 -24.21 4.90
C PRO A 258 -11.20 -25.09 4.83
N TRP A 259 -12.17 -24.79 5.70
CA TRP A 259 -13.46 -25.52 5.74
C TRP A 259 -14.64 -24.56 5.70
N LEU A 260 -15.78 -25.07 5.24
CA LEU A 260 -17.08 -24.40 5.25
C LEU A 260 -17.68 -24.39 6.66
#